data_5ba36c032e38da4801799bc7bc33eb91
#
_entry.id   5ba36c032e38da4801799bc7bc33eb91
#
_cell.length_a   1.000
_cell.length_b   1.000
_cell.length_c   1.000
_cell.angle_alpha   90.00
_cell.angle_beta   90.00
_cell.angle_gamma   90.00
#
_symmetry.space_group_name_H-M   'P 1'
#
loop_
_entity.id
_entity.type
_entity.pdbx_description
1 polymer ?
#
loop_
_entity_poly.entity_id
_entity_poly.type
_entity_poly.pdbx_seq_one_letter_code
_entity_poly.pdbx_strand_id
1 'polypeptide(L)'
;MILGVQITEKSFGDKKLLENIKFSINEGEKVGLIGRNGIGKSTLFGILLGRDQDFSGEVIFRKGSIVASTQQEYSSVGDQTVLDFILNDLPEYAHLSKLLRELPEKMGENMALIEKYTDALNRFQEKNFHFIEDRIRAELRDFGLEGFEDRQMKTLSGGQKRLVDTIKIIHSKANLALVDEPTNFMDSYAKSRFLNWMNNSNEAVLVITHDRDVLSKVDRIIEIRDGKSYIFKGNYDDYLRINMFSTTNQIQDFESVQRRISNLKDKVREYQRMKEKSRSSSTIQRFKRLENSARNELAELEEIDKPSFWIDQENVENLDFKAAKSYDKFKAKNVKIGIKNEITRSTRSLVQVENLALGYGSLEDALDGKNNAKILFEDLNFNLKVGGILEIFGRNGTGKTSLIKTIFGTKKQKAEIYDGKIFLDETAKIGIYQQEIDAEFFEMNLKDAIEKVYLDQNLPISEEKIRRILSQYLFNLEDFETPISQLSGGQKARFQLIKMLSNDPQILILDEPTSHLDLPSIEELERALKNYSGAIVFVSHDDYFRKALKSTDKDFQIVKIGEK
;
A
#
# COMPACT_ATOMS: atom_id res chain seq x y z
N MET A 1 18.43 13.27 -17.29
CA MET A 1 18.39 12.85 -15.88
C MET A 1 17.93 14.04 -15.03
N ILE A 2 16.88 13.87 -14.23
CA ILE A 2 16.34 14.88 -13.33
C ILE A 2 16.71 14.60 -11.87
N LEU A 3 16.83 13.32 -11.49
CA LEU A 3 17.24 12.84 -10.19
C LEU A 3 18.26 11.71 -10.34
N GLY A 4 19.36 11.78 -9.61
CA GLY A 4 20.32 10.72 -9.42
C GLY A 4 20.43 10.37 -7.94
N VAL A 5 20.38 9.08 -7.60
CA VAL A 5 20.42 8.58 -6.22
C VAL A 5 21.53 7.54 -6.11
N GLN A 6 22.41 7.74 -5.14
CA GLN A 6 23.43 6.76 -4.78
C GLN A 6 23.60 6.78 -3.25
N ILE A 7 22.92 5.88 -2.56
CA ILE A 7 22.99 5.72 -1.11
C ILE A 7 23.77 4.44 -0.83
N THR A 8 24.90 4.59 -0.16
CA THR A 8 25.76 3.47 0.22
C THR A 8 25.20 2.76 1.43
N GLU A 9 24.77 3.52 2.45
CA GLU A 9 24.20 2.97 3.69
C GLU A 9 23.28 3.97 4.39
N LYS A 10 22.16 3.45 4.93
CA LYS A 10 21.31 4.10 5.94
C LYS A 10 21.00 3.09 7.02
N SER A 11 21.30 3.44 8.27
CA SER A 11 21.08 2.58 9.44
C SER A 11 20.24 3.29 10.50
N PHE A 12 19.52 2.53 11.32
CA PHE A 12 18.90 2.98 12.56
C PHE A 12 19.48 2.15 13.72
N GLY A 13 20.30 2.77 14.55
CA GLY A 13 21.09 2.04 15.54
C GLY A 13 21.97 0.99 14.84
N ASP A 14 21.94 -0.25 15.31
CA ASP A 14 22.71 -1.35 14.74
C ASP A 14 22.07 -2.00 13.50
N LYS A 15 20.85 -1.58 13.13
CA LYS A 15 20.11 -2.18 12.02
C LYS A 15 20.32 -1.40 10.74
N LYS A 16 20.96 -2.02 9.74
CA LYS A 16 21.04 -1.50 8.37
C LYS A 16 19.65 -1.59 7.71
N LEU A 17 19.16 -0.47 7.18
CA LEU A 17 17.87 -0.39 6.51
C LEU A 17 18.01 -0.33 4.99
N LEU A 18 18.93 0.54 4.49
CA LEU A 18 19.23 0.67 3.08
C LEU A 18 20.72 0.46 2.87
N GLU A 19 21.08 -0.34 1.87
CA GLU A 19 22.45 -0.66 1.51
C GLU A 19 22.57 -0.73 -0.01
N ASN A 20 23.44 0.10 -0.59
CA ASN A 20 23.68 0.13 -2.04
C ASN A 20 22.42 0.43 -2.89
N ILE A 21 21.69 1.48 -2.55
CA ILE A 21 20.59 2.00 -3.36
C ILE A 21 21.16 2.86 -4.48
N LYS A 22 20.93 2.49 -5.73
CA LYS A 22 21.43 3.21 -6.90
C LYS A 22 20.40 3.23 -8.03
N PHE A 23 19.91 4.43 -8.38
CA PHE A 23 19.06 4.63 -9.55
C PHE A 23 19.08 6.08 -10.00
N SER A 24 18.52 6.33 -11.17
CA SER A 24 18.30 7.69 -11.69
C SER A 24 16.90 7.79 -12.29
N ILE A 25 16.36 8.99 -12.38
CA ILE A 25 15.08 9.27 -13.03
C ILE A 25 15.31 10.30 -14.16
N ASN A 26 14.73 10.06 -15.31
CA ASN A 26 14.78 10.95 -16.44
C ASN A 26 13.55 11.87 -16.50
N GLU A 27 13.60 12.90 -17.35
CA GLU A 27 12.46 13.77 -17.58
C GLU A 27 11.29 12.99 -18.18
N GLY A 28 10.08 13.26 -17.69
CA GLY A 28 8.85 12.64 -18.15
C GLY A 28 8.69 11.17 -17.76
N GLU A 29 9.70 10.54 -17.15
CA GLU A 29 9.70 9.13 -16.81
C GLU A 29 8.76 8.85 -15.63
N LYS A 30 7.92 7.82 -15.72
CA LYS A 30 7.04 7.34 -14.66
C LYS A 30 7.67 6.12 -14.01
N VAL A 31 8.04 6.24 -12.75
CA VAL A 31 8.78 5.20 -12.01
C VAL A 31 7.96 4.73 -10.81
N GLY A 32 7.68 3.44 -10.76
CA GLY A 32 7.09 2.79 -9.58
C GLY A 32 8.17 2.36 -8.60
N LEU A 33 8.02 2.66 -7.33
CA LEU A 33 8.89 2.17 -6.25
C LEU A 33 8.11 1.18 -5.39
N ILE A 34 8.54 -0.08 -5.43
CA ILE A 34 7.92 -1.17 -4.68
C ILE A 34 8.89 -1.79 -3.68
N GLY A 35 8.36 -2.58 -2.78
CA GLY A 35 9.11 -3.32 -1.76
C GLY A 35 8.23 -3.61 -0.55
N ARG A 36 8.63 -4.55 0.29
CA ARG A 36 7.85 -4.96 1.47
C ARG A 36 7.64 -3.80 2.44
N ASN A 37 6.60 -3.93 3.25
CA ASN A 37 6.37 -2.97 4.33
C ASN A 37 7.52 -3.01 5.34
N GLY A 38 8.00 -1.81 5.75
CA GLY A 38 9.13 -1.65 6.67
C GLY A 38 10.52 -1.79 6.04
N ILE A 39 10.65 -1.94 4.69
CA ILE A 39 11.94 -2.08 4.00
C ILE A 39 12.69 -0.74 3.84
N GLY A 40 12.06 0.41 4.15
CA GLY A 40 12.70 1.73 4.06
C GLY A 40 12.23 2.61 2.90
N LYS A 41 11.10 2.30 2.23
CA LYS A 41 10.56 3.14 1.14
C LYS A 41 10.31 4.59 1.58
N SER A 42 9.60 4.79 2.69
CA SER A 42 9.31 6.13 3.23
C SER A 42 10.57 6.83 3.76
N THR A 43 11.54 6.08 4.30
CA THR A 43 12.86 6.62 4.68
C THR A 43 13.60 7.12 3.45
N LEU A 44 13.59 6.37 2.35
CA LEU A 44 14.16 6.82 1.09
C LEU A 44 13.49 8.11 0.62
N PHE A 45 12.16 8.23 0.67
CA PHE A 45 11.48 9.49 0.36
C PHE A 45 11.89 10.63 1.31
N GLY A 46 12.06 10.36 2.61
CA GLY A 46 12.58 11.32 3.57
C GLY A 46 13.96 11.86 3.18
N ILE A 47 14.85 10.97 2.70
CA ILE A 47 16.17 11.34 2.18
C ILE A 47 16.04 12.17 0.90
N LEU A 48 15.21 11.76 -0.06
CA LEU A 48 14.98 12.49 -1.32
C LEU A 48 14.41 13.90 -1.08
N LEU A 49 13.61 14.07 -0.04
CA LEU A 49 13.04 15.38 0.36
C LEU A 49 13.97 16.21 1.25
N GLY A 50 15.16 15.71 1.56
CA GLY A 50 16.12 16.38 2.44
C GLY A 50 15.72 16.45 3.92
N ARG A 51 14.68 15.70 4.32
CA ARG A 51 14.20 15.60 5.70
C ARG A 51 15.11 14.73 6.57
N ASP A 52 15.71 13.73 5.96
CA ASP A 52 16.69 12.83 6.60
C ASP A 52 18.04 13.01 5.90
N GLN A 53 19.02 13.52 6.66
CA GLN A 53 20.38 13.78 6.17
C GLN A 53 21.40 12.79 6.75
N ASP A 54 20.97 11.90 7.62
CA ASP A 54 21.82 10.90 8.26
C ASP A 54 21.91 9.64 7.38
N PHE A 55 22.67 9.72 6.30
CA PHE A 55 22.97 8.61 5.40
C PHE A 55 24.33 8.79 4.73
N SER A 56 24.91 7.71 4.24
CA SER A 56 26.14 7.73 3.45
C SER A 56 25.80 7.65 1.94
N GLY A 57 26.29 8.60 1.16
CA GLY A 57 26.04 8.67 -0.27
C GLY A 57 25.64 10.06 -0.74
N GLU A 58 25.03 10.15 -1.91
CA GLU A 58 24.57 11.45 -2.45
C GLU A 58 23.24 11.32 -3.22
N VAL A 59 22.49 12.43 -3.19
CA VAL A 59 21.27 12.63 -3.98
C VAL A 59 21.45 13.89 -4.81
N ILE A 60 21.38 13.77 -6.14
CA ILE A 60 21.64 14.87 -7.07
C ILE A 60 20.36 15.19 -7.83
N PHE A 61 19.84 16.41 -7.65
CA PHE A 61 18.78 16.96 -8.49
C PHE A 61 19.39 17.83 -9.59
N ARG A 62 18.77 17.82 -10.76
CA ARG A 62 19.13 18.77 -11.81
C ARG A 62 18.92 20.20 -11.30
N LYS A 63 19.89 21.08 -11.51
CA LYS A 63 19.82 22.48 -11.10
C LYS A 63 18.58 23.18 -11.69
N GLY A 64 17.81 23.84 -10.83
CA GLY A 64 16.58 24.55 -11.21
C GLY A 64 15.34 23.67 -11.38
N SER A 65 15.40 22.38 -11.03
CA SER A 65 14.22 21.51 -11.05
C SER A 65 13.29 21.85 -9.89
N ILE A 66 12.01 21.93 -10.19
CA ILE A 66 10.93 22.06 -9.21
C ILE A 66 10.48 20.64 -8.84
N VAL A 67 10.53 20.34 -7.52
CA VAL A 67 10.10 19.05 -6.97
C VAL A 67 8.82 19.26 -6.17
N ALA A 68 7.75 18.56 -6.52
CA ALA A 68 6.53 18.48 -5.73
C ALA A 68 6.47 17.14 -5.00
N SER A 69 5.93 17.14 -3.80
CA SER A 69 5.80 15.90 -3.02
C SER A 69 4.51 15.85 -2.21
N THR A 70 4.01 14.65 -1.96
CA THR A 70 3.00 14.43 -0.93
C THR A 70 3.58 14.67 0.45
N GLN A 71 2.77 15.24 1.36
CA GLN A 71 3.17 15.47 2.76
C GLN A 71 2.81 14.24 3.60
N GLN A 72 3.70 13.85 4.51
CA GLN A 72 3.43 12.78 5.47
C GLN A 72 2.74 13.31 6.74
N GLU A 73 3.04 14.56 7.12
CA GLU A 73 2.47 15.20 8.28
C GLU A 73 1.90 16.59 7.91
N TYR A 74 0.71 16.88 8.44
CA TYR A 74 -0.02 18.13 8.18
C TYR A 74 -0.05 19.06 9.42
N SER A 75 0.80 18.81 10.41
CA SER A 75 0.85 19.58 11.66
C SER A 75 1.21 21.07 11.44
N SER A 76 1.93 21.38 10.37
CA SER A 76 2.38 22.75 10.04
C SER A 76 1.42 23.53 9.13
N VAL A 77 0.33 22.92 8.65
CA VAL A 77 -0.53 23.53 7.61
C VAL A 77 -1.46 24.63 8.16
N GLY A 78 -1.61 24.72 9.50
CA GLY A 78 -2.32 25.81 10.16
C GLY A 78 -3.81 25.94 9.79
N ASP A 79 -4.28 27.20 9.77
CA ASP A 79 -5.68 27.56 9.52
C ASP A 79 -6.00 27.85 8.04
N GLN A 80 -5.12 27.43 7.11
CA GLN A 80 -5.32 27.65 5.68
C GLN A 80 -6.55 26.89 5.17
N THR A 81 -7.26 27.51 4.22
CA THR A 81 -8.33 26.81 3.48
C THR A 81 -7.72 25.78 2.52
N VAL A 82 -8.53 24.84 2.06
CA VAL A 82 -8.10 23.85 1.05
C VAL A 82 -7.61 24.55 -0.21
N LEU A 83 -8.33 25.56 -0.67
CA LEU A 83 -7.97 26.33 -1.87
C LEU A 83 -6.65 27.07 -1.67
N ASP A 84 -6.47 27.78 -0.55
CA ASP A 84 -5.23 28.48 -0.24
C ASP A 84 -4.04 27.53 -0.12
N PHE A 85 -4.25 26.36 0.49
CA PHE A 85 -3.20 25.33 0.61
C PHE A 85 -2.70 24.86 -0.76
N ILE A 86 -3.60 24.65 -1.72
CA ILE A 86 -3.21 24.25 -3.07
C ILE A 86 -2.54 25.41 -3.81
N LEU A 87 -3.12 26.60 -3.76
CA LEU A 87 -2.63 27.79 -4.49
C LEU A 87 -1.26 28.26 -4.01
N ASN A 88 -1.01 28.24 -2.70
CA ASN A 88 0.25 28.72 -2.12
C ASN A 88 1.46 27.83 -2.48
N ASP A 89 1.23 26.55 -2.73
CA ASP A 89 2.27 25.60 -3.14
C ASP A 89 2.49 25.58 -4.67
N LEU A 90 1.66 26.30 -5.45
CA LEU A 90 1.88 26.39 -6.89
C LEU A 90 3.10 27.26 -7.21
N PRO A 91 4.08 26.74 -7.97
CA PRO A 91 5.28 27.51 -8.32
C PRO A 91 4.92 28.84 -8.98
N GLU A 92 5.54 29.89 -8.50
CA GLU A 92 5.36 31.27 -8.97
C GLU A 92 3.97 31.90 -8.70
N TYR A 93 2.89 31.11 -8.44
CA TYR A 93 1.54 31.67 -8.26
C TYR A 93 1.48 32.70 -7.13
N ALA A 94 1.93 32.32 -5.94
CA ALA A 94 1.91 33.20 -4.77
C ALA A 94 2.72 34.49 -5.01
N HIS A 95 3.89 34.37 -5.68
CA HIS A 95 4.72 35.53 -6.02
C HIS A 95 4.06 36.45 -7.06
N LEU A 96 3.58 35.87 -8.16
CA LEU A 96 2.93 36.62 -9.25
C LEU A 96 1.61 37.26 -8.77
N SER A 97 0.77 36.53 -8.03
CA SER A 97 -0.47 37.05 -7.46
C SER A 97 -0.23 38.24 -6.52
N LYS A 98 0.85 38.16 -5.70
CA LYS A 98 1.24 39.26 -4.84
C LYS A 98 1.69 40.48 -5.64
N LEU A 99 2.53 40.29 -6.66
CA LEU A 99 2.96 41.37 -7.55
C LEU A 99 1.77 42.06 -8.24
N LEU A 100 0.86 41.26 -8.81
CA LEU A 100 -0.33 41.78 -9.52
C LEU A 100 -1.29 42.52 -8.60
N ARG A 101 -1.32 42.20 -7.31
CA ARG A 101 -2.15 42.89 -6.29
C ARG A 101 -1.52 44.17 -5.78
N GLU A 102 -0.20 44.14 -5.50
CA GLU A 102 0.47 45.27 -4.83
C GLU A 102 1.00 46.35 -5.77
N LEU A 103 1.47 45.97 -6.99
CA LEU A 103 2.08 46.91 -7.92
C LEU A 103 1.12 47.99 -8.45
N PRO A 104 -0.17 47.70 -8.78
CA PRO A 104 -1.09 48.74 -9.25
C PRO A 104 -1.23 49.95 -8.32
N GLU A 105 -1.18 49.73 -7.01
CA GLU A 105 -1.27 50.79 -6.02
C GLU A 105 0.04 51.61 -5.87
N LYS A 106 1.18 51.00 -6.24
CA LYS A 106 2.52 51.56 -6.01
C LYS A 106 3.20 52.11 -7.27
N MET A 107 2.74 51.72 -8.47
CA MET A 107 3.46 51.96 -9.71
C MET A 107 3.31 53.41 -10.21
N GLY A 108 2.15 54.08 -10.05
CA GLY A 108 1.93 55.42 -10.60
C GLY A 108 2.49 55.59 -12.01
N GLU A 109 3.37 56.56 -12.23
CA GLU A 109 4.07 56.79 -13.51
C GLU A 109 5.47 56.15 -13.56
N ASN A 110 5.84 55.32 -12.58
CA ASN A 110 7.16 54.68 -12.53
C ASN A 110 7.29 53.55 -13.56
N MET A 111 7.98 53.83 -14.67
CA MET A 111 8.14 52.90 -15.79
C MET A 111 8.74 51.54 -15.38
N ALA A 112 9.67 51.49 -14.42
CA ALA A 112 10.26 50.22 -13.98
C ALA A 112 9.27 49.34 -13.23
N LEU A 113 8.31 49.94 -12.49
CA LEU A 113 7.26 49.19 -11.82
C LEU A 113 6.16 48.73 -12.79
N ILE A 114 5.88 49.56 -13.84
CA ILE A 114 4.96 49.22 -14.93
C ILE A 114 5.49 48.03 -15.71
N GLU A 115 6.79 48.03 -16.07
CA GLU A 115 7.46 46.93 -16.75
C GLU A 115 7.38 45.65 -15.92
N LYS A 116 7.70 45.71 -14.65
CA LYS A 116 7.60 44.59 -13.71
C LYS A 116 6.18 44.05 -13.57
N TYR A 117 5.17 44.91 -13.57
CA TYR A 117 3.77 44.49 -13.56
C TYR A 117 3.38 43.78 -14.84
N THR A 118 3.79 44.31 -16.02
CA THR A 118 3.52 43.76 -17.32
C THR A 118 4.16 42.37 -17.48
N ASP A 119 5.41 42.23 -17.03
CA ASP A 119 6.09 40.92 -17.04
C ASP A 119 5.39 39.90 -16.13
N ALA A 120 4.97 40.32 -14.94
CA ALA A 120 4.22 39.47 -14.03
C ALA A 120 2.87 39.06 -14.62
N LEU A 121 2.16 39.97 -15.30
CA LEU A 121 0.89 39.72 -15.96
C LEU A 121 1.05 38.72 -17.13
N ASN A 122 2.04 38.93 -17.98
CA ASN A 122 2.35 38.04 -19.10
C ASN A 122 2.66 36.62 -18.58
N ARG A 123 3.50 36.50 -17.56
CA ARG A 123 3.82 35.21 -16.92
C ARG A 123 2.61 34.53 -16.31
N PHE A 124 1.74 35.32 -15.64
CA PHE A 124 0.49 34.83 -15.07
C PHE A 124 -0.46 34.29 -16.13
N GLN A 125 -0.54 34.96 -17.30
CA GLN A 125 -1.32 34.52 -18.46
C GLN A 125 -0.71 33.27 -19.13
N GLU A 126 0.60 33.24 -19.36
CA GLU A 126 1.31 32.06 -19.91
C GLU A 126 1.08 30.79 -19.08
N LYS A 127 1.06 30.95 -17.76
CA LYS A 127 0.78 29.86 -16.82
C LYS A 127 -0.72 29.50 -16.74
N ASN A 128 -1.61 30.26 -17.40
CA ASN A 128 -3.06 30.09 -17.32
C ASN A 128 -3.63 30.17 -15.87
N PHE A 129 -3.05 31.02 -15.02
CA PHE A 129 -3.46 31.13 -13.62
C PHE A 129 -4.81 31.85 -13.44
N HIS A 130 -5.32 32.55 -14.44
CA HIS A 130 -6.65 33.19 -14.39
C HIS A 130 -7.80 32.19 -14.12
N PHE A 131 -7.66 30.95 -14.56
CA PHE A 131 -8.66 29.91 -14.41
C PHE A 131 -8.24 28.81 -13.42
N ILE A 132 -7.18 29.03 -12.66
CA ILE A 132 -6.62 27.99 -11.80
C ILE A 132 -7.57 27.58 -10.69
N GLU A 133 -8.27 28.53 -10.07
CA GLU A 133 -9.25 28.26 -9.02
C GLU A 133 -10.42 27.41 -9.52
N ASP A 134 -10.97 27.74 -10.70
CA ASP A 134 -12.08 26.95 -11.29
C ASP A 134 -11.62 25.52 -11.62
N ARG A 135 -10.39 25.37 -12.10
CA ARG A 135 -9.79 24.04 -12.33
C ARG A 135 -9.62 23.26 -11.04
N ILE A 136 -9.11 23.91 -9.98
CA ILE A 136 -8.99 23.28 -8.67
C ILE A 136 -10.35 22.87 -8.11
N ARG A 137 -11.40 23.72 -8.24
CA ARG A 137 -12.77 23.38 -7.82
C ARG A 137 -13.32 22.18 -8.61
N ALA A 138 -13.08 22.13 -9.91
CA ALA A 138 -13.47 20.99 -10.73
C ALA A 138 -12.75 19.71 -10.29
N GLU A 139 -11.45 19.79 -10.02
CA GLU A 139 -10.66 18.65 -9.54
C GLU A 139 -11.12 18.19 -8.14
N LEU A 140 -11.39 19.13 -7.22
CA LEU A 140 -11.97 18.82 -5.90
C LEU A 140 -13.29 18.03 -6.04
N ARG A 141 -14.19 18.44 -6.93
CA ARG A 141 -15.41 17.68 -7.23
C ARG A 141 -15.13 16.29 -7.77
N ASP A 142 -14.17 16.17 -8.69
CA ASP A 142 -13.79 14.89 -9.28
C ASP A 142 -13.18 13.94 -8.23
N PHE A 143 -12.51 14.48 -7.22
CA PHE A 143 -11.97 13.72 -6.09
C PHE A 143 -12.98 13.54 -4.93
N GLY A 144 -14.25 13.90 -5.12
CA GLY A 144 -15.29 13.72 -4.11
C GLY A 144 -15.21 14.72 -2.95
N LEU A 145 -14.56 15.86 -3.16
CA LEU A 145 -14.38 16.96 -2.19
C LEU A 145 -15.13 18.23 -2.62
N GLU A 146 -16.28 18.09 -3.27
CA GLU A 146 -17.12 19.23 -3.68
C GLU A 146 -17.53 20.06 -2.46
N GLY A 147 -17.37 21.40 -2.54
CA GLY A 147 -17.69 22.33 -1.45
C GLY A 147 -16.67 22.33 -0.29
N PHE A 148 -15.46 21.77 -0.52
CA PHE A 148 -14.41 21.77 0.51
C PHE A 148 -13.42 22.93 0.35
N GLU A 149 -13.52 23.70 -0.72
CA GLU A 149 -12.58 24.79 -1.06
C GLU A 149 -12.32 25.77 0.08
N ASP A 150 -13.37 26.15 0.81
CA ASP A 150 -13.30 27.10 1.93
C ASP A 150 -13.10 26.43 3.31
N ARG A 151 -13.06 25.10 3.36
CA ARG A 151 -12.81 24.38 4.63
C ARG A 151 -11.34 24.48 5.02
N GLN A 152 -11.12 24.59 6.33
CA GLN A 152 -9.75 24.60 6.87
C GLN A 152 -9.13 23.20 6.79
N MET A 153 -7.88 23.10 6.34
CA MET A 153 -7.13 21.85 6.24
C MET A 153 -7.13 21.03 7.53
N LYS A 154 -7.08 21.68 8.69
CA LYS A 154 -7.10 21.00 10.00
C LYS A 154 -8.37 20.22 10.27
N THR A 155 -9.51 20.60 9.65
CA THR A 155 -10.82 19.95 9.84
C THR A 155 -11.01 18.72 8.99
N LEU A 156 -10.12 18.47 8.02
CA LEU A 156 -10.19 17.33 7.12
C LEU A 156 -9.66 16.06 7.79
N SER A 157 -10.26 14.91 7.43
CA SER A 157 -9.70 13.61 7.76
C SER A 157 -8.33 13.38 7.09
N GLY A 158 -7.54 12.44 7.60
CA GLY A 158 -6.24 12.11 7.02
C GLY A 158 -6.33 11.74 5.52
N GLY A 159 -7.34 10.97 5.13
CA GLY A 159 -7.58 10.61 3.74
C GLY A 159 -7.94 11.81 2.86
N GLN A 160 -8.83 12.70 3.35
CA GLN A 160 -9.19 13.92 2.63
C GLN A 160 -7.96 14.84 2.43
N LYS A 161 -7.11 14.99 3.44
CA LYS A 161 -5.85 15.73 3.31
C LYS A 161 -4.95 15.17 2.22
N ARG A 162 -4.84 13.84 2.11
CA ARG A 162 -4.06 13.19 1.05
C ARG A 162 -4.64 13.40 -0.35
N LEU A 163 -5.97 13.41 -0.49
CA LEU A 163 -6.61 13.74 -1.76
C LEU A 163 -6.31 15.18 -2.18
N VAL A 164 -6.41 16.14 -1.24
CA VAL A 164 -6.05 17.55 -1.49
C VAL A 164 -4.57 17.68 -1.89
N ASP A 165 -3.69 16.97 -1.22
CA ASP A 165 -2.25 16.96 -1.52
C ASP A 165 -1.96 16.38 -2.93
N THR A 166 -2.71 15.38 -3.35
CA THR A 166 -2.63 14.83 -4.71
C THR A 166 -3.10 15.87 -5.75
N ILE A 167 -4.22 16.55 -5.49
CA ILE A 167 -4.71 17.64 -6.36
C ILE A 167 -3.67 18.75 -6.49
N LYS A 168 -3.02 19.12 -5.38
CA LYS A 168 -1.90 20.08 -5.38
C LYS A 168 -0.78 19.64 -6.32
N ILE A 169 -0.38 18.36 -6.28
CA ILE A 169 0.66 17.83 -7.17
C ILE A 169 0.22 17.90 -8.64
N ILE A 170 -1.01 17.52 -8.95
CA ILE A 170 -1.57 17.58 -10.32
C ILE A 170 -1.46 18.99 -10.90
N HIS A 171 -1.63 20.03 -10.08
CA HIS A 171 -1.56 21.42 -10.52
C HIS A 171 -0.16 22.06 -10.39
N SER A 172 0.78 21.42 -9.69
CA SER A 172 2.09 22.00 -9.39
C SER A 172 2.96 22.24 -10.63
N LYS A 173 2.71 21.54 -11.73
CA LYS A 173 3.57 21.54 -12.95
C LYS A 173 5.05 21.38 -12.58
N ALA A 174 5.35 20.53 -11.61
CA ALA A 174 6.69 20.25 -11.17
C ALA A 174 7.48 19.50 -12.25
N ASN A 175 8.81 19.57 -12.20
CA ASN A 175 9.64 18.75 -13.07
C ASN A 175 9.68 17.29 -12.58
N LEU A 176 9.57 17.09 -11.25
CA LEU A 176 9.53 15.78 -10.61
C LEU A 176 8.46 15.79 -9.51
N ALA A 177 7.54 14.83 -9.57
CA ALA A 177 6.56 14.55 -8.53
C ALA A 177 6.99 13.31 -7.72
N LEU A 178 7.06 13.45 -6.40
CA LEU A 178 7.33 12.38 -5.45
C LEU A 178 6.02 12.06 -4.72
N VAL A 179 5.43 10.89 -5.00
CA VAL A 179 4.08 10.55 -4.54
C VAL A 179 4.11 9.27 -3.70
N ASP A 180 3.62 9.34 -2.46
CA ASP A 180 3.62 8.20 -1.54
C ASP A 180 2.19 7.69 -1.33
N GLU A 181 1.90 6.47 -1.81
CA GLU A 181 0.63 5.74 -1.69
C GLU A 181 -0.61 6.60 -2.02
N PRO A 182 -0.69 7.20 -3.22
CA PRO A 182 -1.75 8.17 -3.53
C PRO A 182 -3.14 7.54 -3.56
N THR A 183 -3.26 6.28 -3.96
CA THR A 183 -4.54 5.63 -4.25
C THR A 183 -5.26 5.07 -3.04
N ASN A 184 -4.63 5.02 -1.86
CA ASN A 184 -5.20 4.43 -0.64
C ASN A 184 -6.53 5.03 -0.18
N PHE A 185 -6.88 6.25 -0.64
CA PHE A 185 -8.11 6.95 -0.25
C PHE A 185 -8.96 7.37 -1.47
N MET A 186 -8.57 6.93 -2.66
CA MET A 186 -9.26 7.25 -3.91
C MET A 186 -10.33 6.22 -4.23
N ASP A 187 -11.52 6.68 -4.58
CA ASP A 187 -12.47 5.83 -5.27
C ASP A 187 -12.04 5.60 -6.75
N SER A 188 -12.74 4.74 -7.45
CA SER A 188 -12.43 4.39 -8.84
C SER A 188 -12.40 5.59 -9.78
N TYR A 189 -13.22 6.63 -9.52
CA TYR A 189 -13.25 7.84 -10.33
C TYR A 189 -12.02 8.73 -10.07
N ALA A 190 -11.72 9.04 -8.81
CA ALA A 190 -10.53 9.78 -8.42
C ALA A 190 -9.25 9.07 -8.87
N LYS A 191 -9.20 7.74 -8.74
CA LYS A 191 -8.10 6.92 -9.24
C LYS A 191 -7.93 7.04 -10.76
N SER A 192 -9.01 6.99 -11.53
CA SER A 192 -8.97 7.19 -12.97
C SER A 192 -8.44 8.58 -13.34
N ARG A 193 -8.83 9.62 -12.60
CA ARG A 193 -8.30 10.99 -12.80
C ARG A 193 -6.80 11.07 -12.54
N PHE A 194 -6.34 10.47 -11.44
CA PHE A 194 -4.91 10.40 -11.11
C PHE A 194 -4.13 9.65 -12.20
N LEU A 195 -4.61 8.49 -12.65
CA LEU A 195 -3.96 7.72 -13.72
C LEU A 195 -3.93 8.48 -15.05
N ASN A 196 -5.00 9.19 -15.40
CA ASN A 196 -5.03 10.03 -16.59
C ASN A 196 -4.02 11.18 -16.51
N TRP A 197 -3.90 11.86 -15.35
CA TRP A 197 -2.86 12.85 -15.16
C TRP A 197 -1.47 12.23 -15.30
N MET A 198 -1.20 11.12 -14.61
CA MET A 198 0.09 10.46 -14.66
C MET A 198 0.50 10.07 -16.08
N ASN A 199 -0.43 9.55 -16.90
CA ASN A 199 -0.16 9.14 -18.28
C ASN A 199 0.08 10.33 -19.23
N ASN A 200 -0.62 11.45 -19.02
CA ASN A 200 -0.62 12.57 -19.97
C ASN A 200 0.31 13.72 -19.54
N SER A 201 0.82 13.72 -18.32
CA SER A 201 1.74 14.76 -17.84
C SER A 201 3.15 14.55 -18.40
N ASN A 202 3.86 15.66 -18.64
CA ASN A 202 5.28 15.65 -19.02
C ASN A 202 6.21 15.60 -17.79
N GLU A 203 5.68 15.57 -16.60
CA GLU A 203 6.43 15.53 -15.34
C GLU A 203 7.04 14.16 -15.13
N ALA A 204 8.25 14.09 -14.58
CA ALA A 204 8.75 12.84 -14.04
C ALA A 204 7.98 12.51 -12.76
N VAL A 205 7.62 11.24 -12.59
CA VAL A 205 6.88 10.80 -11.39
C VAL A 205 7.61 9.63 -10.76
N LEU A 206 7.92 9.75 -9.47
CA LEU A 206 8.32 8.60 -8.64
C LEU A 206 7.16 8.33 -7.66
N VAL A 207 6.50 7.20 -7.85
CA VAL A 207 5.37 6.80 -7.02
C VAL A 207 5.70 5.57 -6.20
N ILE A 208 5.59 5.67 -4.87
CA ILE A 208 5.52 4.50 -3.99
C ILE A 208 4.09 4.01 -4.02
N THR A 209 3.87 2.76 -4.39
CA THR A 209 2.51 2.20 -4.35
C THR A 209 2.53 0.67 -4.38
N HIS A 210 1.47 0.09 -3.85
CA HIS A 210 1.12 -1.31 -3.99
C HIS A 210 -0.08 -1.51 -4.93
N ASP A 211 -0.58 -0.42 -5.52
CA ASP A 211 -1.68 -0.45 -6.48
C ASP A 211 -1.20 -0.90 -7.87
N ARG A 212 -1.65 -2.08 -8.26
CA ARG A 212 -1.26 -2.72 -9.53
C ARG A 212 -1.74 -1.94 -10.76
N ASP A 213 -2.85 -1.21 -10.66
CA ASP A 213 -3.32 -0.36 -11.76
C ASP A 213 -2.37 0.81 -12.03
N VAL A 214 -1.83 1.42 -10.95
CA VAL A 214 -0.78 2.45 -11.05
C VAL A 214 0.51 1.84 -11.63
N LEU A 215 0.94 0.70 -11.09
CA LEU A 215 2.13 0.00 -11.56
C LEU A 215 2.01 -0.50 -13.01
N SER A 216 0.80 -0.71 -13.53
CA SER A 216 0.57 -1.04 -14.94
C SER A 216 0.84 0.13 -15.89
N LYS A 217 0.96 1.36 -15.38
CA LYS A 217 1.12 2.61 -16.14
C LYS A 217 2.50 3.25 -16.00
N VAL A 218 3.43 2.61 -15.29
CA VAL A 218 4.80 3.11 -15.17
C VAL A 218 5.70 2.60 -16.31
N ASP A 219 6.75 3.35 -16.59
CA ASP A 219 7.77 2.97 -17.59
C ASP A 219 8.81 2.01 -17.01
N ARG A 220 8.96 2.05 -15.69
CA ARG A 220 9.97 1.27 -14.98
C ARG A 220 9.59 1.07 -13.52
N ILE A 221 9.98 -0.08 -12.97
CA ILE A 221 9.82 -0.41 -11.57
C ILE A 221 11.19 -0.49 -10.89
N ILE A 222 11.29 0.12 -9.71
CA ILE A 222 12.41 -0.03 -8.79
C ILE A 222 11.90 -0.81 -7.59
N GLU A 223 12.49 -1.98 -7.32
CA GLU A 223 12.18 -2.76 -6.14
C GLU A 223 13.28 -2.60 -5.10
N ILE A 224 12.90 -2.28 -3.85
CA ILE A 224 13.80 -2.37 -2.71
C ILE A 224 13.61 -3.74 -2.07
N ARG A 225 14.68 -4.54 -2.08
CA ARG A 225 14.73 -5.88 -1.51
C ARG A 225 16.02 -6.05 -0.73
N ASP A 226 15.93 -6.51 0.52
CA ASP A 226 17.08 -6.72 1.38
C ASP A 226 18.05 -5.51 1.44
N GLY A 227 17.45 -4.30 1.52
CA GLY A 227 18.18 -3.04 1.58
C GLY A 227 18.79 -2.56 0.25
N LYS A 228 18.67 -3.33 -0.85
CA LYS A 228 19.25 -3.03 -2.17
C LYS A 228 18.19 -2.65 -3.18
N SER A 229 18.58 -1.88 -4.21
CA SER A 229 17.68 -1.51 -5.32
C SER A 229 17.86 -2.43 -6.52
N TYR A 230 16.73 -2.94 -7.05
CA TYR A 230 16.66 -3.70 -8.29
C TYR A 230 15.79 -2.95 -9.29
N ILE A 231 16.27 -2.81 -10.53
CA ILE A 231 15.63 -1.99 -11.56
C ILE A 231 15.07 -2.90 -12.65
N PHE A 232 13.78 -2.77 -12.92
CA PHE A 232 13.07 -3.52 -13.94
C PHE A 232 12.49 -2.54 -14.97
N LYS A 233 12.80 -2.74 -16.25
CA LYS A 233 12.23 -1.96 -17.36
C LYS A 233 10.84 -2.47 -17.67
N GLY A 234 9.92 -1.56 -17.95
CA GLY A 234 8.53 -1.86 -18.26
C GLY A 234 7.61 -1.72 -17.05
N ASN A 235 6.36 -2.07 -17.28
CA ASN A 235 5.27 -1.96 -16.30
C ASN A 235 5.22 -3.18 -15.34
N TYR A 236 4.12 -3.30 -14.60
CA TYR A 236 3.94 -4.37 -13.62
C TYR A 236 3.98 -5.78 -14.24
N ASP A 237 3.36 -5.98 -15.41
CA ASP A 237 3.35 -7.29 -16.08
C ASP A 237 4.75 -7.67 -16.57
N ASP A 238 5.51 -6.69 -17.06
CA ASP A 238 6.91 -6.90 -17.43
C ASP A 238 7.78 -7.22 -16.22
N TYR A 239 7.55 -6.52 -15.09
CA TYR A 239 8.21 -6.81 -13.82
C TYR A 239 7.98 -8.25 -13.38
N LEU A 240 6.75 -8.72 -13.39
CA LEU A 240 6.42 -10.09 -12.98
C LEU A 240 7.16 -11.12 -13.84
N ARG A 241 7.16 -10.94 -15.17
CA ARG A 241 7.88 -11.84 -16.09
C ARG A 241 9.39 -11.84 -15.86
N ILE A 242 10.00 -10.66 -15.75
CA ILE A 242 11.46 -10.53 -15.55
C ILE A 242 11.83 -11.08 -14.17
N ASN A 243 11.04 -10.78 -13.14
CA ASN A 243 11.29 -11.25 -11.79
C ASN A 243 11.23 -12.78 -11.69
N MET A 244 10.26 -13.43 -12.34
CA MET A 244 10.18 -14.89 -12.44
C MET A 244 11.45 -15.48 -13.09
N PHE A 245 11.88 -14.90 -14.20
CA PHE A 245 13.05 -15.40 -14.94
C PHE A 245 14.34 -15.22 -14.12
N SER A 246 14.53 -14.06 -13.54
CA SER A 246 15.67 -13.73 -12.66
C SER A 246 15.70 -14.66 -11.44
N THR A 247 14.55 -14.88 -10.80
CA THR A 247 14.41 -15.76 -9.64
C THR A 247 14.78 -17.20 -9.97
N THR A 248 14.31 -17.71 -11.12
CA THR A 248 14.63 -19.09 -11.55
C THR A 248 16.14 -19.27 -11.71
N ASN A 249 16.81 -18.32 -12.36
CA ASN A 249 18.26 -18.35 -12.53
C ASN A 249 19.00 -18.28 -11.20
N GLN A 250 18.62 -17.37 -10.30
CA GLN A 250 19.25 -17.22 -8.98
C GLN A 250 19.04 -18.46 -8.10
N ILE A 251 17.91 -19.14 -8.20
CA ILE A 251 17.67 -20.42 -7.52
C ILE A 251 18.67 -21.48 -8.02
N GLN A 252 18.83 -21.59 -9.35
CA GLN A 252 19.75 -22.56 -9.95
C GLN A 252 21.21 -22.27 -9.53
N ASP A 253 21.61 -21.01 -9.56
CA ASP A 253 22.94 -20.57 -9.13
C ASP A 253 23.18 -20.91 -7.66
N PHE A 254 22.24 -20.58 -6.78
CA PHE A 254 22.36 -20.88 -5.35
C PHE A 254 22.37 -22.39 -5.07
N GLU A 255 21.56 -23.19 -5.77
CA GLU A 255 21.64 -24.66 -5.67
C GLU A 255 23.00 -25.21 -6.11
N SER A 256 23.61 -24.61 -7.14
CA SER A 256 24.96 -24.98 -7.58
C SER A 256 26.01 -24.66 -6.50
N VAL A 257 25.90 -23.50 -5.86
CA VAL A 257 26.73 -23.11 -4.71
C VAL A 257 26.54 -24.08 -3.54
N GLN A 258 25.31 -24.43 -3.18
CA GLN A 258 25.04 -25.40 -2.11
C GLN A 258 25.61 -26.79 -2.38
N ARG A 259 25.54 -27.27 -3.63
CA ARG A 259 26.21 -28.52 -4.04
C ARG A 259 27.72 -28.38 -3.91
N ARG A 260 28.32 -27.23 -4.27
CA ARG A 260 29.75 -26.98 -4.13
C ARG A 260 30.16 -26.97 -2.65
N ILE A 261 29.40 -26.31 -1.76
CA ILE A 261 29.59 -26.32 -0.31
C ILE A 261 29.59 -27.77 0.23
N SER A 262 28.59 -28.57 -0.15
CA SER A 262 28.52 -29.99 0.27
C SER A 262 29.76 -30.77 -0.16
N ASN A 263 30.15 -30.64 -1.42
CA ASN A 263 31.32 -31.32 -1.97
C ASN A 263 32.64 -30.86 -1.27
N LEU A 264 32.75 -29.58 -0.95
CA LEU A 264 33.91 -29.05 -0.22
C LEU A 264 33.96 -29.56 1.23
N LYS A 265 32.81 -29.65 1.91
CA LYS A 265 32.74 -30.26 3.26
C LYS A 265 33.20 -31.71 3.26
N ASP A 266 32.79 -32.47 2.25
CA ASP A 266 33.26 -33.87 2.13
C ASP A 266 34.76 -33.96 1.83
N LYS A 267 35.27 -33.10 0.92
CA LYS A 267 36.70 -33.01 0.64
C LYS A 267 37.53 -32.62 1.88
N VAL A 268 37.09 -31.66 2.67
CA VAL A 268 37.75 -31.28 3.93
C VAL A 268 37.85 -32.47 4.87
N ARG A 269 36.75 -33.23 5.04
CA ARG A 269 36.71 -34.45 5.84
C ARG A 269 37.68 -35.53 5.29
N GLU A 270 37.72 -35.71 3.99
CA GLU A 270 38.60 -36.65 3.32
C GLU A 270 40.08 -36.27 3.52
N TYR A 271 40.45 -35.02 3.30
CA TYR A 271 41.83 -34.55 3.49
C TYR A 271 42.26 -34.64 4.95
N GLN A 272 41.37 -34.42 5.92
CA GLN A 272 41.65 -34.66 7.33
C GLN A 272 41.96 -36.12 7.59
N ARG A 273 41.13 -37.07 7.12
CA ARG A 273 41.35 -38.51 7.27
C ARG A 273 42.66 -38.97 6.62
N MET A 274 42.97 -38.44 5.43
CA MET A 274 44.22 -38.76 4.72
C MET A 274 45.46 -38.21 5.44
N LYS A 275 45.36 -37.02 6.00
CA LYS A 275 46.41 -36.41 6.84
C LYS A 275 46.70 -37.25 8.09
N GLU A 276 45.65 -37.73 8.78
CA GLU A 276 45.79 -38.56 9.99
C GLU A 276 46.35 -39.94 9.70
N LYS A 277 46.05 -40.54 8.55
CA LYS A 277 46.54 -41.86 8.15
C LYS A 277 47.96 -41.85 7.59
N SER A 278 48.50 -40.71 7.19
CA SER A 278 49.79 -40.59 6.54
C SER A 278 50.94 -40.53 7.59
N ARG A 279 52.01 -41.27 7.31
CA ARG A 279 53.27 -41.22 8.10
C ARG A 279 54.32 -40.35 7.43
N SER A 280 54.15 -39.92 6.19
CA SER A 280 55.10 -39.11 5.44
C SER A 280 54.89 -37.62 5.68
N SER A 281 55.89 -36.89 6.15
CA SER A 281 55.83 -35.46 6.41
C SER A 281 55.46 -34.65 5.17
N SER A 282 55.95 -34.99 3.98
CA SER A 282 55.62 -34.31 2.72
C SER A 282 54.15 -34.52 2.34
N THR A 283 53.63 -35.72 2.55
CA THR A 283 52.21 -36.06 2.27
C THR A 283 51.27 -35.33 3.25
N ILE A 284 51.64 -35.25 4.54
CA ILE A 284 50.89 -34.50 5.54
C ILE A 284 50.84 -33.02 5.17
N GLN A 285 51.97 -32.41 4.77
CA GLN A 285 52.01 -31.02 4.33
C GLN A 285 51.17 -30.76 3.08
N ARG A 286 51.14 -31.69 2.12
CA ARG A 286 50.31 -31.61 0.93
C ARG A 286 48.81 -31.61 1.29
N PHE A 287 48.36 -32.56 2.12
CA PHE A 287 46.97 -32.61 2.54
C PHE A 287 46.57 -31.42 3.40
N LYS A 288 47.47 -30.89 4.24
CA LYS A 288 47.23 -29.66 5.00
C LYS A 288 47.00 -28.45 4.08
N ARG A 289 47.75 -28.30 2.98
CA ARG A 289 47.54 -27.23 1.99
C ARG A 289 46.19 -27.38 1.28
N LEU A 290 45.83 -28.59 0.85
CA LEU A 290 44.54 -28.87 0.19
C LEU A 290 43.37 -28.66 1.14
N GLU A 291 43.47 -29.06 2.40
CA GLU A 291 42.48 -28.80 3.43
C GLU A 291 42.29 -27.30 3.66
N ASN A 292 43.38 -26.53 3.81
CA ASN A 292 43.28 -25.09 4.01
C ASN A 292 42.67 -24.37 2.78
N SER A 293 43.04 -24.75 1.56
CA SER A 293 42.46 -24.20 0.35
C SER A 293 40.94 -24.48 0.27
N ALA A 294 40.54 -25.73 0.58
CA ALA A 294 39.11 -26.09 0.59
C ALA A 294 38.34 -25.38 1.70
N ARG A 295 38.95 -25.13 2.88
CA ARG A 295 38.33 -24.37 3.96
C ARG A 295 38.13 -22.87 3.60
N ASN A 296 39.11 -22.27 2.93
CA ASN A 296 39.01 -20.87 2.51
C ASN A 296 37.90 -20.71 1.47
N GLU A 297 37.87 -21.57 0.44
CA GLU A 297 36.80 -21.58 -0.54
C GLU A 297 35.43 -21.84 0.12
N LEU A 298 35.37 -22.75 1.11
CA LEU A 298 34.15 -23.02 1.86
C LEU A 298 33.66 -21.79 2.64
N ALA A 299 34.57 -21.07 3.31
CA ALA A 299 34.25 -19.87 4.06
C ALA A 299 33.67 -18.76 3.13
N GLU A 300 34.33 -18.53 1.98
CA GLU A 300 33.83 -17.56 0.98
C GLU A 300 32.44 -17.93 0.47
N LEU A 301 32.16 -19.21 0.23
CA LEU A 301 30.84 -19.64 -0.26
C LEU A 301 29.76 -19.66 0.83
N GLU A 302 30.14 -19.86 2.11
CA GLU A 302 29.21 -19.82 3.25
C GLU A 302 28.80 -18.37 3.61
N GLU A 303 29.56 -17.36 3.20
CA GLU A 303 29.19 -15.94 3.32
C GLU A 303 28.10 -15.50 2.32
N ILE A 304 27.81 -16.32 1.29
CA ILE A 304 26.77 -15.99 0.32
C ILE A 304 25.41 -16.11 0.99
N ASP A 305 24.73 -14.98 1.08
CA ASP A 305 23.40 -14.90 1.65
C ASP A 305 22.40 -15.79 0.92
N LYS A 306 21.52 -16.42 1.70
CA LYS A 306 20.41 -17.18 1.15
C LYS A 306 19.46 -16.24 0.41
N PRO A 307 19.25 -16.41 -0.91
CA PRO A 307 18.34 -15.56 -1.64
C PRO A 307 16.92 -15.65 -1.09
N SER A 308 16.23 -14.51 -1.09
CA SER A 308 14.83 -14.39 -0.68
C SER A 308 14.04 -13.80 -1.83
N PHE A 309 13.06 -14.54 -2.35
CA PHE A 309 12.28 -14.15 -3.52
C PHE A 309 10.80 -14.08 -3.21
N TRP A 310 10.12 -13.23 -3.96
CA TRP A 310 8.69 -13.29 -4.13
C TRP A 310 8.37 -13.31 -5.63
N ILE A 311 7.52 -14.26 -6.04
CA ILE A 311 6.93 -14.35 -7.36
C ILE A 311 5.42 -14.46 -7.15
N ASP A 312 4.63 -13.79 -7.97
CA ASP A 312 3.18 -13.87 -7.95
C ASP A 312 2.68 -15.30 -8.26
N GLN A 313 1.46 -15.60 -7.83
CA GLN A 313 0.91 -16.95 -7.89
C GLN A 313 0.81 -17.50 -9.33
N GLU A 314 0.39 -16.67 -10.28
CA GLU A 314 0.22 -17.08 -11.68
C GLU A 314 1.56 -17.53 -12.30
N ASN A 315 2.64 -16.78 -12.01
CA ASN A 315 3.98 -17.15 -12.47
C ASN A 315 4.56 -18.35 -11.71
N VAL A 316 4.22 -18.54 -10.44
CA VAL A 316 4.60 -19.76 -9.68
C VAL A 316 3.96 -21.02 -10.28
N GLU A 317 2.70 -20.95 -10.70
CA GLU A 317 2.00 -22.07 -11.36
C GLU A 317 2.62 -22.40 -12.72
N ASN A 318 3.23 -21.44 -13.39
CA ASN A 318 3.93 -21.61 -14.66
C ASN A 318 5.39 -22.10 -14.52
N LEU A 319 5.92 -22.24 -13.29
CA LEU A 319 7.25 -22.79 -13.05
C LEU A 319 7.27 -24.30 -13.36
N ASP A 320 8.40 -24.79 -13.90
CA ASP A 320 8.60 -26.24 -14.00
C ASP A 320 8.65 -26.89 -12.59
N PHE A 321 8.38 -28.17 -12.51
CA PHE A 321 8.26 -28.93 -11.24
C PHE A 321 9.52 -28.79 -10.35
N LYS A 322 10.72 -28.70 -10.94
CA LYS A 322 11.96 -28.54 -10.18
C LYS A 322 12.10 -27.13 -9.62
N ALA A 323 11.83 -26.12 -10.44
CA ALA A 323 11.87 -24.70 -10.04
C ALA A 323 10.81 -24.42 -8.98
N ALA A 324 9.59 -24.92 -9.10
CA ALA A 324 8.54 -24.77 -8.10
C ALA A 324 8.94 -25.38 -6.74
N LYS A 325 9.51 -26.60 -6.72
CA LYS A 325 9.99 -27.25 -5.49
C LYS A 325 11.17 -26.50 -4.84
N SER A 326 12.04 -25.93 -5.64
CA SER A 326 13.15 -25.10 -5.15
C SER A 326 12.66 -23.74 -4.68
N TYR A 327 11.70 -23.13 -5.37
CA TYR A 327 11.09 -21.87 -4.97
C TYR A 327 10.50 -21.92 -3.55
N ASP A 328 9.79 -23.00 -3.19
CA ASP A 328 9.23 -23.15 -1.85
C ASP A 328 10.29 -23.08 -0.73
N LYS A 329 11.53 -23.45 -1.01
CA LYS A 329 12.65 -23.37 -0.05
C LYS A 329 13.21 -21.95 0.11
N PHE A 330 13.08 -21.12 -0.94
CA PHE A 330 13.67 -19.78 -1.02
C PHE A 330 12.62 -18.66 -1.02
N LYS A 331 11.34 -19.03 -1.02
CA LYS A 331 10.24 -18.07 -0.95
C LYS A 331 10.41 -17.14 0.25
N ALA A 332 10.30 -15.85 0.01
CA ALA A 332 10.28 -14.86 1.09
C ALA A 332 9.18 -15.22 2.09
N LYS A 333 9.47 -15.07 3.39
CA LYS A 333 8.45 -15.29 4.42
C LYS A 333 7.27 -14.39 4.13
N ASN A 334 6.07 -14.96 4.03
CA ASN A 334 4.84 -14.23 3.85
C ASN A 334 3.86 -14.52 5.00
N VAL A 335 2.88 -13.65 5.16
CA VAL A 335 1.78 -13.85 6.11
C VAL A 335 1.09 -15.16 5.79
N LYS A 336 0.82 -15.99 6.80
CA LYS A 336 0.08 -17.25 6.62
C LYS A 336 -1.37 -17.03 7.02
N ILE A 337 -2.23 -16.78 6.06
CA ILE A 337 -3.67 -16.63 6.27
C ILE A 337 -4.30 -18.02 6.25
N GLY A 338 -4.51 -18.59 7.44
CA GLY A 338 -5.16 -19.89 7.60
C GLY A 338 -6.67 -19.71 7.74
N ILE A 339 -7.42 -20.03 6.70
CA ILE A 339 -8.89 -20.09 6.73
C ILE A 339 -9.30 -21.57 6.72
N LYS A 340 -10.14 -21.98 7.67
CA LYS A 340 -10.69 -23.33 7.69
C LYS A 340 -11.73 -23.48 6.60
N ASN A 341 -11.57 -24.47 5.76
CA ASN A 341 -12.49 -24.81 4.69
C ASN A 341 -13.33 -26.02 5.10
N GLU A 342 -14.46 -25.80 5.76
CA GLU A 342 -15.49 -26.83 5.87
C GLU A 342 -16.42 -26.69 4.68
N ILE A 343 -16.33 -27.64 3.73
CA ILE A 343 -17.15 -27.64 2.52
C ILE A 343 -18.58 -28.06 2.90
N THR A 344 -19.40 -27.10 3.29
CA THR A 344 -20.85 -27.29 3.36
C THR A 344 -21.47 -26.60 2.14
N ARG A 345 -21.82 -27.35 1.11
CA ARG A 345 -22.70 -26.88 0.02
C ARG A 345 -24.10 -26.68 0.60
N SER A 346 -24.36 -25.50 1.13
CA SER A 346 -25.66 -25.11 1.67
C SER A 346 -26.25 -24.01 0.79
N THR A 347 -27.53 -24.14 0.42
CA THR A 347 -28.29 -23.05 -0.22
C THR A 347 -28.85 -22.06 0.79
N ARG A 348 -28.42 -22.14 2.06
CA ARG A 348 -28.88 -21.29 3.16
C ARG A 348 -28.53 -19.84 2.88
N SER A 349 -29.52 -18.97 2.97
CA SER A 349 -29.32 -17.52 2.97
C SER A 349 -28.73 -17.08 4.30
N LEU A 350 -27.66 -16.29 4.25
CA LEU A 350 -26.99 -15.72 5.42
C LEU A 350 -27.41 -14.27 5.64
N VAL A 351 -27.61 -13.52 4.54
CA VAL A 351 -28.08 -12.13 4.58
C VAL A 351 -29.06 -11.93 3.43
N GLN A 352 -30.24 -11.40 3.75
CA GLN A 352 -31.22 -10.99 2.75
C GLN A 352 -31.66 -9.55 3.05
N VAL A 353 -31.64 -8.73 2.03
CA VAL A 353 -32.02 -7.32 2.07
C VAL A 353 -33.10 -7.09 1.04
N GLU A 354 -34.22 -6.48 1.46
CA GLU A 354 -35.37 -6.24 0.63
C GLU A 354 -35.76 -4.76 0.69
N ASN A 355 -35.79 -4.08 -0.45
CA ASN A 355 -36.23 -2.69 -0.67
C ASN A 355 -35.62 -1.69 0.32
N LEU A 356 -34.35 -1.88 0.71
CA LEU A 356 -33.70 -1.12 1.76
C LEU A 356 -33.42 0.31 1.32
N ALA A 357 -33.92 1.28 2.10
CA ALA A 357 -33.57 2.69 2.02
C ALA A 357 -32.85 3.12 3.32
N LEU A 358 -31.67 3.74 3.17
CA LEU A 358 -30.84 4.22 4.29
C LEU A 358 -30.53 5.70 4.16
N GLY A 359 -30.42 6.36 5.31
CA GLY A 359 -29.99 7.76 5.39
C GLY A 359 -29.52 8.17 6.77
N TYR A 360 -29.25 9.45 6.92
CA TYR A 360 -28.93 10.08 8.20
C TYR A 360 -29.97 11.17 8.51
N GLY A 361 -30.37 11.27 9.79
CA GLY A 361 -31.40 12.17 10.25
C GLY A 361 -32.80 11.65 9.94
N SER A 362 -33.84 12.43 10.26
CA SER A 362 -35.22 12.02 9.94
C SER A 362 -35.46 12.01 8.43
N LEU A 363 -36.38 11.15 7.97
CA LEU A 363 -36.72 11.07 6.54
C LEU A 363 -37.31 12.41 6.06
N GLU A 364 -38.13 13.09 6.88
CA GLU A 364 -38.70 14.40 6.57
C GLU A 364 -37.61 15.47 6.37
N ASP A 365 -36.64 15.54 7.28
CA ASP A 365 -35.51 16.47 7.16
C ASP A 365 -34.63 16.14 5.94
N ALA A 366 -34.47 14.85 5.62
CA ALA A 366 -33.67 14.40 4.48
C ALA A 366 -34.32 14.75 3.13
N LEU A 367 -35.64 14.68 3.04
CA LEU A 367 -36.42 15.11 1.86
C LEU A 367 -36.39 16.63 1.71
N ASP A 368 -36.44 17.37 2.82
CA ASP A 368 -36.39 18.83 2.83
C ASP A 368 -34.96 19.41 2.74
N GLY A 369 -33.92 18.58 2.80
CA GLY A 369 -32.53 19.01 2.79
C GLY A 369 -32.10 19.80 4.03
N LYS A 370 -32.75 19.58 5.18
CA LYS A 370 -32.52 20.27 6.46
C LYS A 370 -31.65 19.48 7.41
N ASN A 371 -31.06 20.16 8.39
CA ASN A 371 -30.35 19.55 9.54
C ASN A 371 -29.25 18.52 9.19
N ASN A 372 -28.52 18.68 8.06
CA ASN A 372 -27.54 17.70 7.57
C ASN A 372 -28.11 16.28 7.31
N ALA A 373 -29.44 16.15 7.24
CA ALA A 373 -30.08 14.91 6.90
C ALA A 373 -29.86 14.60 5.41
N LYS A 374 -29.62 13.32 5.09
CA LYS A 374 -29.29 12.90 3.72
C LYS A 374 -29.76 11.48 3.47
N ILE A 375 -30.47 11.26 2.38
CA ILE A 375 -30.73 9.93 1.84
C ILE A 375 -29.44 9.44 1.17
N LEU A 376 -28.99 8.25 1.55
CA LEU A 376 -27.78 7.61 0.99
C LEU A 376 -28.14 6.82 -0.27
N PHE A 377 -29.14 5.96 -0.17
CA PHE A 377 -29.68 5.17 -1.27
C PHE A 377 -31.07 4.63 -0.93
N GLU A 378 -31.78 4.17 -1.95
CA GLU A 378 -33.12 3.61 -1.90
C GLU A 378 -33.19 2.32 -2.71
N ASP A 379 -34.20 1.47 -2.43
CA ASP A 379 -34.54 0.26 -3.18
C ASP A 379 -33.40 -0.75 -3.36
N LEU A 380 -32.59 -0.95 -2.30
CA LEU A 380 -31.49 -1.90 -2.34
C LEU A 380 -31.99 -3.32 -2.06
N ASN A 381 -31.66 -4.24 -2.96
CA ASN A 381 -32.08 -5.63 -2.90
C ASN A 381 -30.90 -6.57 -3.16
N PHE A 382 -30.67 -7.55 -2.27
CA PHE A 382 -29.72 -8.65 -2.51
C PHE A 382 -29.96 -9.83 -1.56
N ASN A 383 -29.45 -11.00 -1.94
CA ASN A 383 -29.50 -12.20 -1.11
C ASN A 383 -28.14 -12.95 -1.14
N LEU A 384 -27.43 -12.91 -0.02
CA LEU A 384 -26.13 -13.55 0.13
C LEU A 384 -26.28 -14.94 0.76
N LYS A 385 -25.89 -15.95 0.00
CA LYS A 385 -25.91 -17.36 0.43
C LYS A 385 -24.52 -17.81 0.91
N VAL A 386 -24.48 -18.96 1.58
CA VAL A 386 -23.21 -19.62 1.92
C VAL A 386 -22.36 -19.83 0.66
N GLY A 387 -21.09 -19.43 0.71
CA GLY A 387 -20.18 -19.52 -0.43
C GLY A 387 -20.34 -18.45 -1.49
N GLY A 388 -21.33 -17.55 -1.37
CA GLY A 388 -21.54 -16.42 -2.28
C GLY A 388 -20.56 -15.28 -2.02
N ILE A 389 -20.38 -14.43 -3.03
CA ILE A 389 -19.56 -13.21 -2.96
C ILE A 389 -20.43 -12.02 -3.32
N LEU A 390 -20.43 -11.00 -2.46
CA LEU A 390 -21.13 -9.74 -2.67
C LEU A 390 -20.13 -8.59 -2.74
N GLU A 391 -20.05 -7.94 -3.88
CA GLU A 391 -19.31 -6.70 -4.06
C GLU A 391 -20.25 -5.51 -3.83
N ILE A 392 -19.89 -4.60 -2.90
CA ILE A 392 -20.57 -3.32 -2.72
C ILE A 392 -19.76 -2.25 -3.45
N PHE A 393 -20.30 -1.73 -4.55
CA PHE A 393 -19.62 -0.80 -5.42
C PHE A 393 -20.29 0.59 -5.39
N GLY A 394 -19.50 1.66 -5.42
CA GLY A 394 -19.98 3.04 -5.46
C GLY A 394 -18.88 4.04 -5.11
N ARG A 395 -19.15 5.33 -5.33
CA ARG A 395 -18.22 6.43 -5.02
C ARG A 395 -17.98 6.57 -3.49
N ASN A 396 -16.94 7.30 -3.12
CA ASN A 396 -16.71 7.65 -1.72
C ASN A 396 -17.88 8.55 -1.23
N GLY A 397 -18.32 8.31 0.02
CA GLY A 397 -19.43 9.03 0.62
C GLY A 397 -20.85 8.61 0.20
N THR A 398 -21.01 7.57 -0.63
CA THR A 398 -22.33 7.05 -1.04
C THR A 398 -23.00 6.15 -0.02
N GLY A 399 -22.31 5.80 1.08
CA GLY A 399 -22.91 5.01 2.16
C GLY A 399 -22.49 3.54 2.21
N LYS A 400 -21.42 3.13 1.49
CA LYS A 400 -20.90 1.74 1.52
C LYS A 400 -20.61 1.24 2.94
N THR A 401 -19.77 1.96 3.66
CA THR A 401 -19.45 1.63 5.06
C THR A 401 -20.66 1.75 5.99
N SER A 402 -21.60 2.69 5.70
CA SER A 402 -22.86 2.82 6.45
C SER A 402 -23.75 1.60 6.27
N LEU A 403 -23.84 1.06 5.05
CA LEU A 403 -24.57 -0.18 4.76
C LEU A 403 -23.96 -1.35 5.55
N ILE A 404 -22.64 -1.53 5.47
CA ILE A 404 -21.92 -2.57 6.21
C ILE A 404 -22.19 -2.46 7.72
N LYS A 405 -22.05 -1.25 8.28
CA LYS A 405 -22.30 -1.01 9.70
C LYS A 405 -23.76 -1.24 10.11
N THR A 406 -24.71 -0.93 9.23
CA THR A 406 -26.14 -1.15 9.51
C THR A 406 -26.52 -2.62 9.51
N ILE A 407 -25.98 -3.41 8.58
CA ILE A 407 -26.27 -4.85 8.49
C ILE A 407 -25.50 -5.63 9.57
N PHE A 408 -24.21 -5.36 9.75
CA PHE A 408 -23.31 -6.22 10.52
C PHE A 408 -22.74 -5.56 11.80
N GLY A 409 -22.91 -4.27 11.96
CA GLY A 409 -22.30 -3.52 13.07
C GLY A 409 -23.06 -3.58 14.37
N THR A 410 -22.37 -3.31 15.48
CA THR A 410 -22.93 -3.11 16.81
C THR A 410 -23.65 -1.77 16.92
N LYS A 411 -24.48 -1.59 17.93
CA LYS A 411 -25.48 -0.52 18.15
C LYS A 411 -25.01 0.96 18.06
N LYS A 412 -23.71 1.24 17.92
CA LYS A 412 -23.19 2.63 17.82
C LYS A 412 -22.99 3.03 16.35
N GLN A 413 -23.59 4.15 15.94
CA GLN A 413 -23.50 4.78 14.61
C GLN A 413 -24.13 3.99 13.44
N LYS A 414 -25.37 3.56 13.57
CA LYS A 414 -26.14 3.05 12.44
C LYS A 414 -26.77 4.23 11.67
N ALA A 415 -26.78 4.14 10.33
CA ALA A 415 -27.68 4.93 9.52
C ALA A 415 -29.14 4.53 9.85
N GLU A 416 -30.08 5.45 9.70
CA GLU A 416 -31.49 5.15 9.90
C GLU A 416 -32.05 4.41 8.69
N ILE A 417 -32.85 3.39 8.97
CA ILE A 417 -33.58 2.63 7.94
C ILE A 417 -34.89 3.37 7.69
N TYR A 418 -35.05 3.91 6.49
CA TYR A 418 -36.25 4.61 6.10
C TYR A 418 -37.33 3.70 5.52
N ASP A 419 -36.90 2.62 4.83
CA ASP A 419 -37.76 1.58 4.29
C ASP A 419 -37.01 0.26 4.13
N GLY A 420 -37.74 -0.83 3.93
CA GLY A 420 -37.22 -2.16 3.68
C GLY A 420 -36.90 -2.99 4.92
N LYS A 421 -36.33 -4.18 4.68
CA LYS A 421 -36.03 -5.17 5.71
C LYS A 421 -34.65 -5.79 5.52
N ILE A 422 -33.99 -6.08 6.64
CA ILE A 422 -32.72 -6.79 6.71
C ILE A 422 -32.94 -8.07 7.51
N PHE A 423 -32.65 -9.21 6.89
CA PHE A 423 -32.62 -10.52 7.55
C PHE A 423 -31.16 -11.00 7.62
N LEU A 424 -30.64 -11.14 8.83
CA LEU A 424 -29.32 -11.67 9.11
C LEU A 424 -29.46 -12.96 9.89
N ASP A 425 -28.75 -13.99 9.47
CA ASP A 425 -28.67 -15.22 10.24
C ASP A 425 -27.90 -15.00 11.54
N GLU A 426 -28.61 -14.95 12.67
CA GLU A 426 -28.06 -14.67 13.99
C GLU A 426 -27.04 -15.72 14.47
N THR A 427 -27.05 -16.90 13.87
CA THR A 427 -26.10 -17.97 14.22
C THR A 427 -24.80 -17.90 13.44
N ALA A 428 -24.73 -17.07 12.39
CA ALA A 428 -23.56 -16.95 11.57
C ALA A 428 -22.46 -16.13 12.27
N LYS A 429 -21.27 -16.71 12.38
CA LYS A 429 -20.09 -16.02 12.87
C LYS A 429 -19.58 -15.07 11.80
N ILE A 430 -19.30 -13.82 12.18
CA ILE A 430 -18.89 -12.75 11.28
C ILE A 430 -17.44 -12.35 11.61
N GLY A 431 -16.61 -12.25 10.58
CA GLY A 431 -15.28 -11.66 10.67
C GLY A 431 -15.24 -10.36 9.88
N ILE A 432 -14.83 -9.27 10.53
CA ILE A 432 -14.82 -7.94 9.91
C ILE A 432 -13.38 -7.42 9.82
N TYR A 433 -12.95 -7.11 8.61
CA TYR A 433 -11.77 -6.31 8.32
C TYR A 433 -12.20 -4.88 8.11
N GLN A 434 -11.79 -3.97 8.98
CA GLN A 434 -12.16 -2.57 8.95
C GLN A 434 -10.98 -1.73 8.45
N GLN A 435 -11.27 -0.63 7.77
CA GLN A 435 -10.22 0.30 7.33
C GLN A 435 -9.49 0.96 8.52
N GLU A 436 -10.20 1.26 9.59
CA GLU A 436 -9.65 1.84 10.82
C GLU A 436 -9.74 0.85 11.98
N ILE A 437 -8.77 0.89 12.87
CA ILE A 437 -8.78 0.10 14.11
C ILE A 437 -9.65 0.80 15.14
N ASP A 438 -10.45 0.04 15.88
CA ASP A 438 -11.28 0.57 16.95
C ASP A 438 -10.42 1.26 18.03
N ALA A 439 -10.86 2.44 18.49
CA ALA A 439 -10.13 3.28 19.43
C ALA A 439 -9.76 2.58 20.74
N GLU A 440 -10.52 1.56 21.13
CA GLU A 440 -10.29 0.77 22.34
C GLU A 440 -8.96 -0.01 22.34
N PHE A 441 -8.39 -0.27 21.14
CA PHE A 441 -7.12 -0.97 21.00
C PHE A 441 -5.91 -0.03 20.94
N PHE A 442 -6.10 1.28 20.72
CA PHE A 442 -4.98 2.19 20.39
C PHE A 442 -3.88 2.23 21.45
N GLU A 443 -4.25 2.26 22.71
CA GLU A 443 -3.30 2.35 23.83
C GLU A 443 -2.81 0.97 24.32
N MET A 444 -3.40 -0.11 23.80
CA MET A 444 -3.00 -1.47 24.16
C MET A 444 -1.77 -1.88 23.37
N ASN A 445 -0.86 -2.64 24.01
CA ASN A 445 0.20 -3.30 23.26
C ASN A 445 -0.38 -4.44 22.38
N LEU A 446 0.36 -4.84 21.38
CA LEU A 446 -0.10 -5.82 20.38
C LEU A 446 -0.48 -7.18 21.02
N LYS A 447 0.27 -7.64 22.02
CA LYS A 447 0.00 -8.89 22.75
C LYS A 447 -1.35 -8.83 23.47
N ASP A 448 -1.57 -7.78 24.25
CA ASP A 448 -2.80 -7.61 25.04
C ASP A 448 -4.01 -7.38 24.14
N ALA A 449 -3.83 -6.66 23.01
CA ALA A 449 -4.87 -6.46 22.02
C ALA A 449 -5.34 -7.79 21.40
N ILE A 450 -4.41 -8.71 21.06
CA ILE A 450 -4.77 -10.05 20.57
C ILE A 450 -5.46 -10.86 21.65
N GLU A 451 -4.96 -10.84 22.89
CA GLU A 451 -5.58 -11.54 24.00
C GLU A 451 -7.03 -11.07 24.19
N LYS A 452 -7.25 -9.76 24.22
CA LYS A 452 -8.58 -9.15 24.29
C LYS A 452 -9.50 -9.62 23.15
N VAL A 453 -9.04 -9.60 21.89
CA VAL A 453 -9.83 -10.07 20.73
C VAL A 453 -10.35 -11.50 20.95
N TYR A 454 -9.53 -12.40 21.50
CA TYR A 454 -9.96 -13.78 21.76
C TYR A 454 -10.90 -13.89 22.96
N LEU A 455 -10.63 -13.15 24.04
CA LEU A 455 -11.46 -13.15 25.25
C LEU A 455 -12.85 -12.56 25.00
N ASP A 456 -12.95 -11.47 24.26
CA ASP A 456 -14.24 -10.84 23.88
C ASP A 456 -15.14 -11.78 23.07
N GLN A 457 -14.53 -12.77 22.38
CA GLN A 457 -15.25 -13.82 21.63
C GLN A 457 -15.41 -15.12 22.41
N ASN A 458 -15.09 -15.15 23.72
CA ASN A 458 -15.10 -16.33 24.57
C ASN A 458 -14.22 -17.48 24.01
N LEU A 459 -13.11 -17.16 23.35
CA LEU A 459 -12.18 -18.14 22.79
C LEU A 459 -10.99 -18.35 23.72
N PRO A 460 -10.51 -19.62 23.89
CA PRO A 460 -9.35 -19.89 24.72
C PRO A 460 -8.08 -19.34 24.04
N ILE A 461 -7.28 -18.66 24.83
CA ILE A 461 -6.01 -18.09 24.41
C ILE A 461 -4.92 -18.42 25.43
N SER A 462 -3.71 -18.72 24.96
CA SER A 462 -2.52 -18.90 25.80
C SER A 462 -1.38 -18.06 25.23
N GLU A 463 -0.40 -17.74 26.03
CA GLU A 463 0.77 -16.99 25.59
C GLU A 463 1.49 -17.67 24.41
N GLU A 464 1.60 -19.00 24.44
CA GLU A 464 2.18 -19.77 23.35
C GLU A 464 1.36 -19.62 22.05
N LYS A 465 0.03 -19.63 22.14
CA LYS A 465 -0.86 -19.39 20.98
C LYS A 465 -0.68 -17.99 20.43
N ILE A 466 -0.57 -16.96 21.29
CA ILE A 466 -0.30 -15.57 20.86
C ILE A 466 1.02 -15.50 20.11
N ARG A 467 2.12 -16.04 20.67
CA ARG A 467 3.43 -16.08 20.02
C ARG A 467 3.39 -16.76 18.65
N ARG A 468 2.67 -17.85 18.52
CA ARG A 468 2.47 -18.57 17.26
C ARG A 468 1.71 -17.73 16.24
N ILE A 469 0.61 -17.08 16.62
CA ILE A 469 -0.17 -16.19 15.78
C ILE A 469 0.71 -15.05 15.28
N LEU A 470 1.39 -14.34 16.17
CA LEU A 470 2.26 -13.22 15.83
C LEU A 470 3.36 -13.63 14.84
N SER A 471 3.99 -14.78 15.06
CA SER A 471 4.98 -15.33 14.14
C SER A 471 4.40 -15.68 12.76
N GLN A 472 3.17 -16.20 12.68
CA GLN A 472 2.48 -16.50 11.42
C GLN A 472 2.19 -15.23 10.62
N TYR A 473 1.90 -14.12 11.31
CA TYR A 473 1.64 -12.82 10.71
C TYR A 473 2.89 -11.93 10.64
N LEU A 474 4.09 -12.51 10.77
CA LEU A 474 5.38 -11.85 10.59
C LEU A 474 5.64 -10.66 11.53
N PHE A 475 5.16 -10.73 12.75
CA PHE A 475 5.55 -9.82 13.81
C PHE A 475 6.84 -10.29 14.49
N ASN A 476 7.72 -9.35 14.82
CA ASN A 476 8.95 -9.60 15.57
C ASN A 476 8.67 -9.59 17.09
N LEU A 477 9.59 -10.08 17.88
CA LEU A 477 9.45 -10.08 19.34
C LEU A 477 9.34 -8.66 19.93
N GLU A 478 10.01 -7.69 19.31
CA GLU A 478 9.97 -6.28 19.70
C GLU A 478 8.58 -5.66 19.48
N ASP A 479 7.82 -6.16 18.50
CA ASP A 479 6.48 -5.65 18.21
C ASP A 479 5.45 -6.01 19.30
N PHE A 480 5.73 -7.03 20.14
CA PHE A 480 4.77 -7.57 21.11
C PHE A 480 4.32 -6.54 22.14
N GLU A 481 5.27 -5.72 22.61
CA GLU A 481 5.03 -4.67 23.62
C GLU A 481 4.78 -3.29 22.96
N THR A 482 4.71 -3.24 21.63
CA THR A 482 4.45 -1.99 20.91
C THR A 482 2.95 -1.65 20.96
N PRO A 483 2.56 -0.43 21.36
CA PRO A 483 1.18 0.02 21.30
C PRO A 483 0.63 -0.01 19.86
N ILE A 484 -0.63 -0.39 19.71
CA ILE A 484 -1.29 -0.45 18.39
C ILE A 484 -1.23 0.91 17.66
N SER A 485 -1.32 2.02 18.39
CA SER A 485 -1.19 3.37 17.81
C SER A 485 0.14 3.60 17.09
N GLN A 486 1.23 3.00 17.59
CA GLN A 486 2.59 3.15 17.06
C GLN A 486 2.94 2.16 15.95
N LEU A 487 2.09 1.17 15.69
CA LEU A 487 2.31 0.21 14.62
C LEU A 487 2.25 0.90 13.24
N SER A 488 3.07 0.43 12.31
CA SER A 488 3.01 0.85 10.91
C SER A 488 1.66 0.45 10.26
N GLY A 489 1.28 1.10 9.16
CA GLY A 489 0.05 0.77 8.43
C GLY A 489 -0.05 -0.71 8.06
N GLY A 490 1.04 -1.34 7.59
CA GLY A 490 1.07 -2.76 7.28
C GLY A 490 0.99 -3.67 8.51
N GLN A 491 1.54 -3.26 9.66
CA GLN A 491 1.37 -4.01 10.92
C GLN A 491 -0.07 -3.91 11.42
N LYS A 492 -0.70 -2.73 11.33
CA LYS A 492 -2.11 -2.50 11.63
C LYS A 492 -3.03 -3.38 10.77
N ALA A 493 -2.75 -3.45 9.47
CA ALA A 493 -3.49 -4.31 8.56
C ALA A 493 -3.38 -5.81 8.94
N ARG A 494 -2.19 -6.27 9.31
CA ARG A 494 -1.99 -7.65 9.79
C ARG A 494 -2.71 -7.94 11.10
N PHE A 495 -2.76 -7.00 12.04
CA PHE A 495 -3.57 -7.12 13.25
C PHE A 495 -5.07 -7.24 12.92
N GLN A 496 -5.59 -6.46 11.97
CA GLN A 496 -6.97 -6.56 11.50
C GLN A 496 -7.28 -7.94 10.89
N LEU A 497 -6.35 -8.54 10.14
CA LEU A 497 -6.50 -9.90 9.63
C LEU A 497 -6.58 -10.94 10.77
N ILE A 498 -5.77 -10.80 11.82
CA ILE A 498 -5.83 -11.66 13.00
C ILE A 498 -7.20 -11.53 13.67
N LYS A 499 -7.67 -10.29 13.88
CA LYS A 499 -8.97 -9.99 14.48
C LYS A 499 -10.12 -10.62 13.67
N MET A 500 -10.11 -10.41 12.35
CA MET A 500 -11.13 -10.91 11.43
C MET A 500 -11.27 -12.45 11.47
N LEU A 501 -10.14 -13.17 11.57
CA LEU A 501 -10.10 -14.62 11.44
C LEU A 501 -10.12 -15.36 12.79
N SER A 502 -10.22 -14.66 13.91
CA SER A 502 -10.07 -15.23 15.25
C SER A 502 -11.11 -16.28 15.60
N ASN A 503 -12.35 -16.19 15.12
CA ASN A 503 -13.51 -17.01 15.48
C ASN A 503 -13.97 -18.02 14.41
N ASP A 504 -13.16 -18.31 13.40
CA ASP A 504 -13.53 -19.13 12.24
C ASP A 504 -14.86 -18.64 11.61
N PRO A 505 -14.91 -17.44 11.02
CA PRO A 505 -16.13 -16.79 10.55
C PRO A 505 -16.78 -17.56 9.40
N GLN A 506 -18.12 -17.42 9.24
CA GLN A 506 -18.90 -17.92 8.12
C GLN A 506 -19.20 -16.82 7.10
N ILE A 507 -19.12 -15.57 7.54
CA ILE A 507 -19.22 -14.38 6.69
C ILE A 507 -17.95 -13.55 6.92
N LEU A 508 -17.23 -13.25 5.85
CA LEU A 508 -16.12 -12.29 5.86
C LEU A 508 -16.60 -10.96 5.28
N ILE A 509 -16.34 -9.88 6.00
CA ILE A 509 -16.63 -8.51 5.58
C ILE A 509 -15.31 -7.77 5.46
N LEU A 510 -15.04 -7.26 4.27
CA LEU A 510 -13.78 -6.66 3.90
C LEU A 510 -14.02 -5.23 3.38
N ASP A 511 -13.67 -4.24 4.19
CA ASP A 511 -13.75 -2.82 3.80
C ASP A 511 -12.36 -2.33 3.41
N GLU A 512 -12.09 -2.17 2.10
CA GLU A 512 -10.81 -1.80 1.49
C GLU A 512 -9.61 -2.64 1.99
N PRO A 513 -9.64 -3.98 1.86
CA PRO A 513 -8.65 -4.85 2.49
C PRO A 513 -7.26 -4.81 1.86
N THR A 514 -7.13 -4.27 0.65
CA THR A 514 -5.84 -4.12 -0.04
C THR A 514 -5.07 -2.88 0.42
N SER A 515 -5.74 -1.90 1.04
CA SER A 515 -5.11 -0.71 1.59
C SER A 515 -4.09 -1.08 2.67
N HIS A 516 -2.89 -0.52 2.58
CA HIS A 516 -1.77 -0.72 3.51
C HIS A 516 -1.13 -2.13 3.53
N LEU A 517 -1.60 -3.09 2.74
CA LEU A 517 -0.92 -4.36 2.54
C LEU A 517 0.14 -4.24 1.44
N ASP A 518 1.25 -4.96 1.60
CA ASP A 518 2.22 -5.10 0.51
C ASP A 518 1.75 -6.14 -0.51
N LEU A 519 2.30 -6.09 -1.73
CA LEU A 519 1.90 -6.97 -2.83
C LEU A 519 1.87 -8.46 -2.45
N PRO A 520 2.90 -9.03 -1.76
CA PRO A 520 2.85 -10.42 -1.32
C PRO A 520 1.70 -10.72 -0.36
N SER A 521 1.35 -9.78 0.54
CA SER A 521 0.25 -9.95 1.50
C SER A 521 -1.12 -9.85 0.82
N ILE A 522 -1.26 -8.98 -0.20
CA ILE A 522 -2.48 -8.89 -1.02
C ILE A 522 -2.73 -10.22 -1.73
N GLU A 523 -1.71 -10.80 -2.35
CA GLU A 523 -1.86 -12.10 -3.04
C GLU A 523 -2.18 -13.26 -2.10
N GLU A 524 -1.58 -13.28 -0.92
CA GLU A 524 -1.90 -14.29 0.08
C GLU A 524 -3.35 -14.16 0.55
N LEU A 525 -3.85 -12.92 0.70
CA LEU A 525 -5.25 -12.65 1.00
C LEU A 525 -6.16 -13.13 -0.14
N GLU A 526 -5.84 -12.77 -1.40
CA GLU A 526 -6.59 -13.23 -2.57
C GLU A 526 -6.66 -14.76 -2.64
N ARG A 527 -5.53 -15.44 -2.42
CA ARG A 527 -5.45 -16.89 -2.40
C ARG A 527 -6.32 -17.51 -1.30
N ALA A 528 -6.26 -16.94 -0.10
CA ALA A 528 -7.05 -17.40 1.03
C ALA A 528 -8.56 -17.23 0.75
N LEU A 529 -8.97 -16.09 0.19
CA LEU A 529 -10.37 -15.78 -0.14
C LEU A 529 -10.91 -16.63 -1.32
N LYS A 530 -10.09 -16.92 -2.33
CA LYS A 530 -10.48 -17.85 -3.41
C LYS A 530 -10.85 -19.23 -2.86
N ASN A 531 -10.10 -19.71 -1.88
CA ASN A 531 -10.31 -21.03 -1.27
C ASN A 531 -11.31 -21.01 -0.09
N TYR A 532 -11.81 -19.87 0.31
CA TYR A 532 -12.73 -19.76 1.44
C TYR A 532 -14.11 -20.29 1.09
N SER A 533 -14.68 -21.16 1.93
CA SER A 533 -15.98 -21.82 1.68
C SER A 533 -17.19 -21.00 2.17
N GLY A 534 -16.99 -20.01 3.01
CA GLY A 534 -18.04 -19.12 3.52
C GLY A 534 -18.41 -17.99 2.56
N ALA A 535 -19.29 -17.12 2.99
CA ALA A 535 -19.70 -15.95 2.23
C ALA A 535 -18.71 -14.78 2.40
N ILE A 536 -18.56 -13.98 1.35
CA ILE A 536 -17.69 -12.80 1.34
C ILE A 536 -18.51 -11.58 0.96
N VAL A 537 -18.43 -10.52 1.76
CA VAL A 537 -18.90 -9.17 1.42
C VAL A 537 -17.67 -8.28 1.34
N PHE A 538 -17.49 -7.56 0.26
CA PHE A 538 -16.34 -6.68 0.17
C PHE A 538 -16.62 -5.36 -0.54
N VAL A 539 -15.83 -4.35 -0.15
CA VAL A 539 -15.66 -3.07 -0.84
C VAL A 539 -14.20 -2.99 -1.25
N SER A 540 -13.91 -2.75 -2.50
CA SER A 540 -12.54 -2.49 -2.97
C SER A 540 -12.50 -1.67 -4.24
N HIS A 541 -11.50 -0.80 -4.32
CA HIS A 541 -11.14 -0.03 -5.51
C HIS A 541 -9.93 -0.61 -6.27
N ASP A 542 -9.45 -1.79 -5.87
CA ASP A 542 -8.41 -2.56 -6.55
C ASP A 542 -9.02 -3.48 -7.61
N ASP A 543 -8.82 -3.16 -8.89
CA ASP A 543 -9.39 -3.93 -10.00
C ASP A 543 -8.79 -5.35 -10.12
N TYR A 544 -7.55 -5.57 -9.73
CA TYR A 544 -6.95 -6.90 -9.70
C TYR A 544 -7.56 -7.77 -8.61
N PHE A 545 -7.77 -7.22 -7.41
CA PHE A 545 -8.44 -7.89 -6.32
C PHE A 545 -9.88 -8.29 -6.70
N ARG A 546 -10.62 -7.35 -7.30
CA ARG A 546 -11.99 -7.60 -7.80
C ARG A 546 -12.01 -8.71 -8.85
N LYS A 547 -11.11 -8.67 -9.84
CA LYS A 547 -10.97 -9.69 -10.88
C LYS A 547 -10.59 -11.04 -10.27
N ALA A 548 -9.68 -11.08 -9.29
CA ALA A 548 -9.26 -12.30 -8.62
C ALA A 548 -10.42 -13.02 -7.91
N LEU A 549 -11.33 -12.28 -7.27
CA LEU A 549 -12.53 -12.85 -6.63
C LEU A 549 -13.62 -13.22 -7.65
N LYS A 550 -13.79 -12.41 -8.69
CA LYS A 550 -14.77 -12.68 -9.76
C LYS A 550 -14.42 -13.92 -10.59
N SER A 551 -13.14 -14.29 -10.70
CA SER A 551 -12.68 -15.46 -11.44
C SER A 551 -12.97 -16.80 -10.74
N THR A 552 -13.57 -16.79 -9.54
CA THR A 552 -13.96 -17.98 -8.81
C THR A 552 -15.30 -18.53 -9.33
N ASP A 553 -15.54 -19.84 -9.18
CA ASP A 553 -16.82 -20.49 -9.52
C ASP A 553 -17.95 -20.23 -8.51
N LYS A 554 -17.83 -19.15 -7.72
CA LYS A 554 -18.79 -18.77 -6.68
C LYS A 554 -19.90 -17.87 -7.26
N ASP A 555 -21.07 -17.87 -6.60
CA ASP A 555 -22.15 -16.92 -6.91
C ASP A 555 -21.67 -15.48 -6.60
N PHE A 556 -21.40 -14.71 -7.64
CA PHE A 556 -20.84 -13.35 -7.54
C PHE A 556 -21.91 -12.31 -7.87
N GLN A 557 -22.24 -11.48 -6.88
CA GLN A 557 -23.23 -10.44 -6.99
C GLN A 557 -22.57 -9.05 -6.83
N ILE A 558 -23.06 -8.05 -7.56
CA ILE A 558 -22.62 -6.66 -7.43
C ILE A 558 -23.82 -5.80 -7.03
N VAL A 559 -23.67 -5.10 -5.93
CA VAL A 559 -24.61 -4.09 -5.47
C VAL A 559 -23.99 -2.72 -5.70
N LYS A 560 -24.65 -1.91 -6.54
CA LYS A 560 -24.24 -0.54 -6.85
C LYS A 560 -24.97 0.46 -5.97
N ILE A 561 -24.22 1.38 -5.34
CA ILE A 561 -24.74 2.41 -4.45
C ILE A 561 -24.40 3.79 -5.01
N GLY A 562 -25.40 4.66 -5.14
CA GLY A 562 -25.21 6.06 -5.53
C GLY A 562 -25.04 6.31 -7.04
N GLU A 563 -25.28 5.32 -7.89
CA GLU A 563 -25.53 5.55 -9.32
C GLU A 563 -27.03 5.81 -9.52
N LYS A 564 -27.41 7.07 -9.84
CA LYS A 564 -28.73 7.41 -10.39
C LYS A 564 -28.71 7.34 -11.89
#